data_862e42b3fb3ed0fa798cb871b2d21a08
#
_entry.id   862e42b3fb3ed0fa798cb871b2d21a08
#
_cell.length_a   1.000
_cell.length_b   1.000
_cell.length_c   1.000
_cell.angle_alpha   90.00
_cell.angle_beta   90.00
_cell.angle_gamma   90.00
#
_symmetry.space_group_name_H-M   'P 1'
#
loop_
_entity.id
_entity.type
_entity.pdbx_description
1 polymer ?
#
loop_
_entity_poly.entity_id
_entity_poly.type
_entity_poly.pdbx_seq_one_letter_code
_entity_poly.pdbx_strand_id
1 'polypeptide(L)'
;EKAQAVVDGFELRKSAILHKAFTGELTKQWRKKRGISIESWRTVPLIEISTLQTGIMKGKHFNDKTICLPYLRVANVQDGYFNLNEIKKIEVSEKMGDRYLLQKGDVLFTEGGDFDKLGRGSVWNAEIEVCLHQNHVFVVRPDKNILDPYFLSLQAGSRYGKKYFLSCAKQTTNLASINSTQLKNYPVRLPVIEEQKEILNMVSDVLEKERQAKEAAELVISQIDVMKKAVLARAFRGELGTNDPKEKAVELLKIVL
;
A
#
# COMPACT_ATOMS: atom_id res chain seq x y z
N GLU A 1 -3.91 -25.89 -9.72
CA GLU A 1 -2.56 -25.38 -10.00
C GLU A 1 -2.59 -24.00 -10.67
N LYS A 2 -3.27 -23.81 -11.83
CA LYS A 2 -3.28 -22.52 -12.56
C LYS A 2 -3.88 -21.37 -11.72
N ALA A 3 -5.01 -21.60 -11.05
CA ALA A 3 -5.63 -20.60 -10.20
C ALA A 3 -4.72 -20.22 -9.02
N GLN A 4 -4.05 -21.19 -8.39
CA GLN A 4 -3.09 -20.93 -7.33
C GLN A 4 -1.91 -20.09 -7.82
N ALA A 5 -1.37 -20.39 -9.00
CA ALA A 5 -0.28 -19.60 -9.59
C ALA A 5 -0.68 -18.12 -9.86
N VAL A 6 -1.95 -17.85 -10.18
CA VAL A 6 -2.47 -16.48 -10.32
C VAL A 6 -2.43 -15.76 -8.97
N VAL A 7 -2.89 -16.39 -7.89
CA VAL A 7 -2.90 -15.83 -6.54
C VAL A 7 -1.47 -15.60 -6.06
N ASP A 8 -0.60 -16.60 -6.13
CA ASP A 8 0.78 -16.54 -5.63
C ASP A 8 1.64 -15.52 -6.38
N GLY A 9 1.39 -15.35 -7.68
CA GLY A 9 2.11 -14.41 -8.52
C GLY A 9 1.68 -12.93 -8.40
N PHE A 10 0.61 -12.61 -7.67
CA PHE A 10 0.04 -11.26 -7.63
C PHE A 10 1.03 -10.19 -7.17
N GLU A 11 1.72 -10.39 -6.04
CA GLU A 11 2.67 -9.40 -5.51
C GLU A 11 3.88 -9.19 -6.43
N LEU A 12 4.33 -10.25 -7.09
CA LEU A 12 5.42 -10.14 -8.08
C LEU A 12 5.00 -9.29 -9.29
N ARG A 13 3.78 -9.51 -9.82
CA ARG A 13 3.24 -8.72 -10.94
C ARG A 13 3.00 -7.27 -10.54
N LYS A 14 2.42 -7.01 -9.35
CA LYS A 14 2.28 -5.66 -8.78
C LYS A 14 3.65 -4.95 -8.73
N SER A 15 4.67 -5.62 -8.20
CA SER A 15 6.03 -5.06 -8.13
C SER A 15 6.62 -4.75 -9.51
N ALA A 16 6.38 -5.61 -10.51
CA ALA A 16 6.84 -5.39 -11.88
C ALA A 16 6.13 -4.20 -12.55
N ILE A 17 4.82 -4.05 -12.34
CA ILE A 17 4.03 -2.92 -12.84
C ILE A 17 4.57 -1.61 -12.26
N LEU A 18 4.77 -1.54 -10.95
CA LEU A 18 5.31 -0.36 -10.28
C LEU A 18 6.76 -0.07 -10.73
N HIS A 19 7.57 -1.11 -10.96
CA HIS A 19 8.90 -0.92 -11.52
C HIS A 19 8.85 -0.23 -12.89
N LYS A 20 8.01 -0.71 -13.80
CA LYS A 20 7.81 -0.08 -15.12
C LYS A 20 7.27 1.34 -15.03
N ALA A 21 6.39 1.61 -14.06
CA ALA A 21 5.87 2.95 -13.81
C ALA A 21 6.99 3.92 -13.43
N PHE A 22 7.84 3.57 -12.46
CA PHE A 22 8.87 4.46 -11.91
C PHE A 22 10.22 4.39 -12.63
N THR A 23 10.35 3.57 -13.68
CA THR A 23 11.45 3.65 -14.65
C THR A 23 11.06 4.40 -15.93
N GLY A 24 9.80 4.83 -16.04
CA GLY A 24 9.26 5.51 -17.23
C GLY A 24 8.96 4.58 -18.38
N GLU A 25 9.10 3.26 -18.24
CA GLU A 25 8.77 2.29 -19.30
C GLU A 25 7.26 2.28 -19.59
N LEU A 26 6.44 2.37 -18.53
CA LEU A 26 4.98 2.32 -18.64
C LEU A 26 4.42 3.44 -19.52
N THR A 27 4.95 4.66 -19.43
CA THR A 27 4.51 5.85 -20.18
C THR A 27 5.36 6.13 -21.42
N LYS A 28 6.22 5.22 -21.86
CA LYS A 28 7.09 5.41 -23.04
C LYS A 28 6.32 5.83 -24.28
N GLN A 29 5.17 5.19 -24.57
CA GLN A 29 4.34 5.54 -25.73
C GLN A 29 3.63 6.89 -25.57
N TRP A 30 3.19 7.20 -24.36
CA TRP A 30 2.58 8.48 -24.01
C TRP A 30 3.57 9.64 -24.27
N ARG A 31 4.83 9.50 -23.78
CA ARG A 31 5.90 10.48 -24.04
C ARG A 31 6.22 10.60 -25.53
N LYS A 32 6.36 9.47 -26.25
CA LYS A 32 6.65 9.47 -27.68
C LYS A 32 5.61 10.28 -28.46
N LYS A 33 4.32 10.13 -28.15
CA LYS A 33 3.24 10.87 -28.83
C LYS A 33 3.28 12.39 -28.56
N ARG A 34 3.97 12.83 -27.48
CA ARG A 34 4.07 14.23 -27.06
C ARG A 34 5.45 14.84 -27.30
N GLY A 35 6.38 14.10 -27.89
CA GLY A 35 7.75 14.55 -28.07
C GLY A 35 8.54 14.80 -26.80
N ILE A 36 8.16 14.14 -25.69
CA ILE A 36 8.80 14.27 -24.39
C ILE A 36 9.84 13.15 -24.22
N SER A 37 11.06 13.52 -23.86
CA SER A 37 12.12 12.55 -23.53
C SER A 37 12.06 12.09 -22.09
N ILE A 38 12.62 10.91 -21.78
CA ILE A 38 12.80 10.42 -20.41
C ILE A 38 13.79 11.28 -19.61
N GLU A 39 14.72 11.97 -20.27
CA GLU A 39 15.66 12.90 -19.63
C GLU A 39 14.96 14.11 -19.01
N SER A 40 13.68 14.36 -19.33
CA SER A 40 12.85 15.36 -18.65
C SER A 40 12.55 15.00 -17.19
N TRP A 41 12.67 13.72 -16.80
CA TRP A 41 12.51 13.30 -15.44
C TRP A 41 13.68 13.80 -14.58
N ARG A 42 13.36 14.54 -13.53
CA ARG A 42 14.34 14.99 -12.55
C ARG A 42 14.36 14.07 -11.35
N THR A 43 15.45 14.02 -10.63
CA THR A 43 15.51 13.41 -9.30
C THR A 43 15.76 14.54 -8.31
N VAL A 44 14.81 14.77 -7.42
CA VAL A 44 14.86 15.87 -6.46
C VAL A 44 14.60 15.37 -5.04
N PRO A 45 15.25 15.93 -4.01
CA PRO A 45 14.92 15.65 -2.62
C PRO A 45 13.46 16.00 -2.32
N LEU A 46 12.77 15.15 -1.57
CA LEU A 46 11.35 15.35 -1.26
C LEU A 46 11.05 16.70 -0.62
N ILE A 47 11.97 17.22 0.23
CA ILE A 47 11.78 18.50 0.90
C ILE A 47 11.76 19.71 -0.04
N GLU A 48 12.31 19.61 -1.26
CA GLU A 48 12.29 20.72 -2.22
C GLU A 48 10.91 20.90 -2.88
N ILE A 49 10.06 19.87 -2.84
CA ILE A 49 8.76 19.83 -3.51
C ILE A 49 7.60 19.51 -2.55
N SER A 50 7.86 19.61 -1.24
CA SER A 50 6.89 19.35 -0.19
C SER A 50 7.29 19.99 1.12
N THR A 51 6.34 20.09 2.06
CA THR A 51 6.65 20.33 3.47
C THR A 51 6.53 19.05 4.27
N LEU A 52 7.34 18.92 5.33
CA LEU A 52 7.33 17.74 6.21
C LEU A 52 7.08 18.18 7.65
N GLN A 53 6.15 17.52 8.29
CA GLN A 53 5.77 17.76 9.67
C GLN A 53 5.79 16.47 10.48
N THR A 54 6.35 16.55 11.70
CA THR A 54 6.23 15.53 12.74
C THR A 54 5.01 15.84 13.61
N GLY A 55 4.34 14.81 14.10
CA GLY A 55 3.12 14.96 14.88
C GLY A 55 3.32 15.21 16.36
N ILE A 56 2.26 15.03 17.11
CA ILE A 56 2.19 15.34 18.53
C ILE A 56 2.86 14.27 19.35
N MET A 57 3.68 14.71 20.31
CA MET A 57 4.29 13.85 21.32
C MET A 57 3.26 13.55 22.42
N LYS A 58 3.05 12.27 22.71
CA LYS A 58 2.16 11.83 23.79
C LYS A 58 2.73 12.21 25.17
N GLY A 59 1.84 12.56 26.10
CA GLY A 59 2.23 12.86 27.50
C GLY A 59 2.69 14.30 27.73
N LYS A 60 2.51 15.21 26.78
CA LYS A 60 2.76 16.63 27.01
C LYS A 60 1.66 17.21 27.89
N HIS A 61 2.04 17.87 28.97
CA HIS A 61 1.12 18.65 29.81
C HIS A 61 0.94 20.05 29.21
N PHE A 62 -0.28 20.56 29.28
CA PHE A 62 -0.64 21.90 28.83
C PHE A 62 -1.20 22.70 30.00
N ASN A 63 -0.79 23.95 30.11
CA ASN A 63 -1.25 24.88 31.16
C ASN A 63 -2.42 25.77 30.69
N ASP A 64 -2.80 25.64 29.43
CA ASP A 64 -3.88 26.38 28.78
C ASP A 64 -5.09 25.45 28.53
N LYS A 65 -6.18 26.02 28.04
CA LYS A 65 -7.40 25.29 27.70
C LYS A 65 -7.08 24.18 26.68
N THR A 66 -7.53 22.98 26.98
CA THR A 66 -7.30 21.79 26.16
C THR A 66 -8.57 21.31 25.49
N ILE A 67 -8.39 20.66 24.33
CA ILE A 67 -9.42 19.94 23.58
C ILE A 67 -8.97 18.50 23.31
N CYS A 68 -9.93 17.58 23.26
CA CYS A 68 -9.66 16.18 23.02
C CYS A 68 -10.01 15.82 21.57
N LEU A 69 -9.00 15.53 20.74
CA LEU A 69 -9.16 15.29 19.31
C LEU A 69 -8.72 13.88 18.92
N PRO A 70 -9.34 13.27 17.88
CA PRO A 70 -8.87 12.02 17.30
C PRO A 70 -7.48 12.20 16.69
N TYR A 71 -6.65 11.15 16.75
CA TYR A 71 -5.33 11.18 16.13
C TYR A 71 -4.91 9.81 15.58
N LEU A 72 -4.16 9.84 14.48
CA LEU A 72 -3.58 8.65 13.87
C LEU A 72 -2.28 8.26 14.54
N ARG A 73 -2.16 6.97 14.84
CA ARG A 73 -0.95 6.31 15.35
C ARG A 73 -0.29 5.51 14.22
N VAL A 74 0.92 5.02 14.43
CA VAL A 74 1.63 4.11 13.51
C VAL A 74 0.74 2.92 13.10
N ALA A 75 -0.04 2.35 14.05
CA ALA A 75 -0.94 1.24 13.79
C ALA A 75 -2.09 1.58 12.81
N ASN A 76 -2.45 2.85 12.68
CA ASN A 76 -3.49 3.29 11.77
C ASN A 76 -3.00 3.47 10.33
N VAL A 77 -1.69 3.74 10.12
CA VAL A 77 -1.11 3.97 8.79
C VAL A 77 -0.63 2.65 8.20
N GLN A 78 -1.24 2.23 7.09
CA GLN A 78 -0.91 1.00 6.38
C GLN A 78 -0.36 1.30 4.98
N ASP A 79 0.01 0.28 4.21
CA ASP A 79 0.50 0.43 2.85
C ASP A 79 -0.68 0.70 1.90
N GLY A 80 -0.87 1.97 1.54
CA GLY A 80 -1.93 2.42 0.63
C GLY A 80 -3.32 2.62 1.26
N TYR A 81 -3.50 2.43 2.58
CA TYR A 81 -4.79 2.68 3.24
C TYR A 81 -4.62 3.02 4.74
N PHE A 82 -5.70 3.44 5.38
CA PHE A 82 -5.75 3.66 6.83
C PHE A 82 -6.64 2.62 7.51
N ASN A 83 -6.13 1.99 8.58
CA ASN A 83 -6.96 1.19 9.46
C ASN A 83 -7.61 2.12 10.51
N LEU A 84 -8.87 2.44 10.32
CA LEU A 84 -9.64 3.34 11.17
C LEU A 84 -10.55 2.62 12.19
N ASN A 85 -10.44 1.30 12.33
CA ASN A 85 -11.28 0.51 13.25
C ASN A 85 -11.11 0.96 14.71
N GLU A 86 -9.91 1.42 15.10
CA GLU A 86 -9.63 1.94 16.43
C GLU A 86 -8.92 3.28 16.33
N ILE A 87 -9.65 4.37 16.54
CA ILE A 87 -9.12 5.72 16.61
C ILE A 87 -9.07 6.18 18.06
N LYS A 88 -7.87 6.45 18.55
CA LYS A 88 -7.67 7.05 19.88
C LYS A 88 -7.79 8.56 19.81
N LYS A 89 -8.09 9.15 20.98
CA LYS A 89 -8.09 10.61 21.14
C LYS A 89 -6.89 11.04 21.98
N ILE A 90 -6.45 12.25 21.77
CA ILE A 90 -5.37 12.90 22.51
C ILE A 90 -5.79 14.29 22.94
N GLU A 91 -5.42 14.64 24.14
CA GLU A 91 -5.63 15.98 24.68
C GLU A 91 -4.52 16.90 24.21
N VAL A 92 -4.88 18.06 23.65
CA VAL A 92 -3.96 19.06 23.11
C VAL A 92 -4.41 20.44 23.50
N SER A 93 -3.48 21.40 23.59
CA SER A 93 -3.83 22.81 23.72
C SER A 93 -4.66 23.25 22.52
N GLU A 94 -5.73 23.98 22.77
CA GLU A 94 -6.63 24.53 21.74
C GLU A 94 -5.85 25.33 20.68
N LYS A 95 -4.83 26.09 21.10
CA LYS A 95 -3.96 26.86 20.21
C LYS A 95 -3.00 26.02 19.36
N MET A 96 -2.68 24.82 19.80
CA MET A 96 -1.72 23.92 19.11
C MET A 96 -2.41 22.92 18.19
N GLY A 97 -3.72 22.72 18.35
CA GLY A 97 -4.48 21.76 17.54
C GLY A 97 -4.31 22.00 16.05
N ASP A 98 -4.46 23.24 15.61
CA ASP A 98 -4.41 23.61 14.19
C ASP A 98 -3.08 23.25 13.52
N ARG A 99 -1.97 23.30 14.27
CA ARG A 99 -0.64 22.97 13.73
C ARG A 99 -0.53 21.54 13.25
N TYR A 100 -1.21 20.60 13.89
CA TYR A 100 -1.05 19.17 13.65
C TYR A 100 -2.24 18.56 12.90
N LEU A 101 -3.14 19.41 12.39
CA LEU A 101 -4.28 18.96 11.61
C LEU A 101 -3.84 18.36 10.29
N LEU A 102 -4.38 17.17 10.02
CA LEU A 102 -4.28 16.53 8.72
C LEU A 102 -5.14 17.26 7.70
N GLN A 103 -4.62 17.39 6.50
CA GLN A 103 -5.31 18.02 5.38
C GLN A 103 -5.46 17.00 4.23
N LYS A 104 -6.55 17.11 3.48
CA LYS A 104 -6.76 16.28 2.29
C LYS A 104 -5.60 16.41 1.30
N GLY A 105 -4.99 15.28 0.97
CA GLY A 105 -3.81 15.18 0.12
C GLY A 105 -2.48 15.14 0.89
N ASP A 106 -2.50 15.14 2.22
CA ASP A 106 -1.31 14.81 3.01
C ASP A 106 -0.92 13.34 2.77
N VAL A 107 0.36 13.08 2.62
CA VAL A 107 0.89 11.72 2.55
C VAL A 107 1.51 11.37 3.89
N LEU A 108 0.96 10.36 4.55
CA LEU A 108 1.42 9.94 5.87
C LEU A 108 2.41 8.79 5.73
N PHE A 109 3.54 8.89 6.43
CA PHE A 109 4.57 7.86 6.50
C PHE A 109 4.82 7.45 7.95
N THR A 110 5.06 6.16 8.19
CA THR A 110 5.48 5.68 9.51
C THR A 110 6.97 5.82 9.68
N GLU A 111 7.41 6.24 10.87
CA GLU A 111 8.83 6.34 11.23
C GLU A 111 9.53 4.98 11.18
N GLY A 112 8.84 3.92 11.58
CA GLY A 112 9.46 2.59 11.64
C GLY A 112 8.45 1.47 11.74
N GLY A 113 9.01 0.27 11.78
CA GLY A 113 8.28 -1.00 11.88
C GLY A 113 9.17 -2.16 11.44
N ASP A 114 8.54 -3.27 11.05
CA ASP A 114 9.25 -4.39 10.42
C ASP A 114 9.92 -3.92 9.11
N PHE A 115 10.97 -4.60 8.68
CA PHE A 115 11.76 -4.21 7.49
C PHE A 115 10.92 -4.06 6.22
N ASP A 116 9.91 -4.91 6.05
CA ASP A 116 8.99 -4.88 4.90
C ASP A 116 7.99 -3.72 4.94
N LYS A 117 7.80 -3.11 6.11
CA LYS A 117 6.85 -2.01 6.35
C LYS A 117 7.50 -0.62 6.32
N LEU A 118 8.81 -0.57 6.15
CA LEU A 118 9.54 0.69 6.14
C LEU A 118 9.13 1.57 4.96
N GLY A 119 8.89 2.86 5.21
CA GLY A 119 8.44 3.80 4.19
C GLY A 119 7.02 3.58 3.68
N ARG A 120 6.24 2.69 4.34
CA ARG A 120 4.81 2.54 4.02
C ARG A 120 4.07 3.82 4.36
N GLY A 121 3.06 4.11 3.57
CA GLY A 121 2.25 5.27 3.79
C GLY A 121 1.01 5.29 2.90
N SER A 122 0.16 6.26 3.14
CA SER A 122 -1.07 6.46 2.37
C SER A 122 -1.42 7.94 2.28
N VAL A 123 -2.26 8.26 1.31
CA VAL A 123 -2.78 9.62 1.09
C VAL A 123 -4.03 9.82 1.94
N TRP A 124 -4.02 10.86 2.76
CA TRP A 124 -5.15 11.24 3.58
C TRP A 124 -6.23 11.94 2.75
N ASN A 125 -7.45 11.39 2.76
CA ASN A 125 -8.59 11.93 2.03
C ASN A 125 -9.60 12.64 2.92
N ALA A 126 -9.20 13.01 4.14
CA ALA A 126 -10.05 13.59 5.17
C ALA A 126 -11.15 12.60 5.64
N GLU A 127 -10.78 11.34 5.83
CA GLU A 127 -11.67 10.28 6.31
C GLU A 127 -12.26 10.61 7.70
N ILE A 128 -11.56 11.44 8.47
CA ILE A 128 -12.04 12.07 9.72
C ILE A 128 -11.82 13.58 9.56
N GLU A 129 -12.87 14.37 9.68
CA GLU A 129 -12.88 15.81 9.42
C GLU A 129 -11.81 16.56 10.20
N VAL A 130 -11.71 16.29 11.51
CA VAL A 130 -10.69 16.85 12.40
C VAL A 130 -9.86 15.72 12.96
N CYS A 131 -8.64 15.55 12.47
CA CYS A 131 -7.76 14.50 12.88
C CYS A 131 -6.31 14.96 12.98
N LEU A 132 -5.63 14.55 14.03
CA LEU A 132 -4.22 14.81 14.29
C LEU A 132 -3.37 13.59 13.98
N HIS A 133 -2.05 13.68 14.15
CA HIS A 133 -1.16 12.54 14.00
C HIS A 133 -0.08 12.49 15.09
N GLN A 134 0.34 11.29 15.45
CA GLN A 134 1.39 11.02 16.44
C GLN A 134 2.77 11.41 15.89
N ASN A 135 3.71 11.74 16.76
CA ASN A 135 5.09 12.10 16.42
C ASN A 135 5.84 11.04 15.57
N HIS A 136 5.49 9.76 15.69
CA HIS A 136 6.03 8.65 14.89
C HIS A 136 5.31 8.44 13.54
N VAL A 137 4.42 9.35 13.17
CA VAL A 137 3.77 9.44 11.88
C VAL A 137 4.17 10.76 11.26
N PHE A 138 4.97 10.71 10.21
CA PHE A 138 5.37 11.89 9.45
C PHE A 138 4.27 12.26 8.47
N VAL A 139 3.96 13.54 8.38
CA VAL A 139 3.09 14.09 7.35
C VAL A 139 3.93 14.81 6.32
N VAL A 140 3.81 14.40 5.08
CA VAL A 140 4.37 15.09 3.91
C VAL A 140 3.21 15.74 3.17
N ARG A 141 3.31 17.05 2.97
CA ARG A 141 2.35 17.84 2.19
C ARG A 141 3.01 18.29 0.90
N PRO A 142 2.75 17.59 -0.22
CA PRO A 142 3.31 17.94 -1.52
C PRO A 142 2.78 19.29 -2.03
N ASP A 143 3.63 20.02 -2.78
CA ASP A 143 3.12 21.04 -3.69
C ASP A 143 2.38 20.34 -4.84
N LYS A 144 1.06 20.44 -4.84
CA LYS A 144 0.18 19.74 -5.79
C LYS A 144 0.34 20.21 -7.25
N ASN A 145 0.99 21.32 -7.48
CA ASN A 145 1.33 21.78 -8.83
C ASN A 145 2.54 21.03 -9.41
N ILE A 146 3.35 20.40 -8.55
CA ILE A 146 4.61 19.75 -8.89
C ILE A 146 4.55 18.24 -8.66
N LEU A 147 3.95 17.82 -7.54
CA LEU A 147 3.93 16.43 -7.09
C LEU A 147 2.54 16.00 -6.67
N ASP A 148 2.01 14.99 -7.36
CA ASP A 148 0.75 14.36 -7.00
C ASP A 148 0.93 13.50 -5.74
N PRO A 149 0.08 13.63 -4.70
CA PRO A 149 0.18 12.85 -3.46
C PRO A 149 0.12 11.33 -3.68
N TYR A 150 -0.72 10.87 -4.58
CA TYR A 150 -0.84 9.43 -4.89
C TYR A 150 0.38 8.91 -5.63
N PHE A 151 0.96 9.73 -6.51
CA PHE A 151 2.21 9.39 -7.18
C PHE A 151 3.35 9.23 -6.17
N LEU A 152 3.48 10.16 -5.21
CA LEU A 152 4.45 10.06 -4.13
C LEU A 152 4.25 8.79 -3.30
N SER A 153 3.03 8.52 -2.86
CA SER A 153 2.69 7.35 -2.04
C SER A 153 3.05 6.05 -2.75
N LEU A 154 2.67 5.90 -4.02
CA LEU A 154 3.00 4.71 -4.83
C LEU A 154 4.50 4.57 -5.08
N GLN A 155 5.21 5.66 -5.37
CA GLN A 155 6.65 5.61 -5.61
C GLN A 155 7.41 5.21 -4.34
N ALA A 156 7.05 5.77 -3.19
CA ALA A 156 7.65 5.46 -1.90
C ALA A 156 7.40 3.99 -1.49
N GLY A 157 6.20 3.46 -1.73
CA GLY A 157 5.83 2.06 -1.49
C GLY A 157 6.42 1.07 -2.51
N SER A 158 6.94 1.53 -3.64
CA SER A 158 7.55 0.69 -4.66
C SER A 158 8.92 0.13 -4.23
N ARG A 159 9.45 -0.83 -5.01
CA ARG A 159 10.81 -1.34 -4.81
C ARG A 159 11.88 -0.24 -4.81
N TYR A 160 11.67 0.82 -5.60
CA TYR A 160 12.57 1.97 -5.62
C TYR A 160 12.61 2.69 -4.27
N GLY A 161 11.45 3.04 -3.72
CA GLY A 161 11.36 3.71 -2.42
C GLY A 161 11.82 2.81 -1.27
N LYS A 162 11.39 1.55 -1.25
CA LYS A 162 11.82 0.57 -0.22
C LYS A 162 13.34 0.39 -0.21
N LYS A 163 13.99 0.32 -1.38
CA LYS A 163 15.45 0.25 -1.48
C LYS A 163 16.13 1.45 -0.84
N TYR A 164 15.63 2.67 -1.08
CA TYR A 164 16.15 3.87 -0.45
C TYR A 164 16.00 3.83 1.06
N PHE A 165 14.78 3.60 1.56
CA PHE A 165 14.52 3.60 3.00
C PHE A 165 15.33 2.53 3.72
N LEU A 166 15.46 1.33 3.17
CA LEU A 166 16.32 0.27 3.74
C LEU A 166 17.80 0.66 3.77
N SER A 167 18.30 1.38 2.75
CA SER A 167 19.70 1.78 2.68
C SER A 167 20.10 2.83 3.72
N CYS A 168 19.15 3.66 4.16
CA CYS A 168 19.40 4.74 5.11
C CYS A 168 18.84 4.48 6.52
N ALA A 169 17.98 3.46 6.70
CA ALA A 169 17.34 3.18 7.96
C ALA A 169 18.32 2.75 9.06
N LYS A 170 18.04 3.19 10.28
CA LYS A 170 18.66 2.60 11.46
C LYS A 170 18.02 1.23 11.71
N GLN A 171 18.83 0.20 11.69
CA GLN A 171 18.39 -1.19 11.83
C GLN A 171 18.78 -1.73 13.21
N THR A 172 17.86 -2.50 13.79
CA THR A 172 18.08 -3.35 14.97
C THR A 172 17.78 -4.79 14.57
N THR A 173 17.85 -5.75 15.49
CA THR A 173 17.63 -7.18 15.20
C THR A 173 16.30 -7.44 14.46
N ASN A 174 15.22 -6.74 14.83
CA ASN A 174 13.87 -7.01 14.29
C ASN A 174 13.16 -5.77 13.74
N LEU A 175 13.73 -4.58 13.89
CA LEU A 175 13.07 -3.33 13.52
C LEU A 175 14.00 -2.44 12.70
N ALA A 176 13.40 -1.69 11.80
CA ALA A 176 14.05 -0.61 11.09
C ALA A 176 13.29 0.70 11.28
N SER A 177 14.00 1.80 11.35
CA SER A 177 13.39 3.13 11.46
C SER A 177 14.11 4.15 10.59
N ILE A 178 13.33 5.08 10.06
CA ILE A 178 13.81 6.28 9.37
C ILE A 178 13.49 7.50 10.21
N ASN A 179 14.32 8.52 10.13
CA ASN A 179 14.05 9.82 10.75
C ASN A 179 13.54 10.83 9.71
N SER A 180 13.11 11.99 10.19
CA SER A 180 12.60 13.06 9.33
C SER A 180 13.62 13.56 8.30
N THR A 181 14.93 13.57 8.62
CA THR A 181 15.99 13.97 7.69
C THR A 181 16.12 12.97 6.54
N GLN A 182 16.04 11.68 6.83
CA GLN A 182 16.09 10.63 5.82
C GLN A 182 14.84 10.72 4.90
N LEU A 183 13.66 10.95 5.46
CA LEU A 183 12.46 11.15 4.65
C LEU A 183 12.55 12.42 3.80
N LYS A 184 13.05 13.55 4.34
CA LYS A 184 13.27 14.79 3.60
C LYS A 184 14.18 14.60 2.38
N ASN A 185 15.20 13.76 2.51
CA ASN A 185 16.18 13.47 1.46
C ASN A 185 15.76 12.35 0.52
N TYR A 186 14.52 11.83 0.64
CA TYR A 186 14.03 10.82 -0.29
C TYR A 186 14.11 11.33 -1.73
N PRO A 187 14.85 10.63 -2.63
CA PRO A 187 15.06 11.09 -4.00
C PRO A 187 13.83 10.78 -4.86
N VAL A 188 12.95 11.75 -5.00
CA VAL A 188 11.74 11.61 -5.83
C VAL A 188 12.13 11.65 -7.30
N ARG A 189 11.81 10.60 -8.06
CA ARG A 189 11.83 10.63 -9.53
C ARG A 189 10.59 11.36 -10.01
N LEU A 190 10.81 12.54 -10.59
CA LEU A 190 9.77 13.53 -10.81
C LEU A 190 9.56 13.79 -12.30
N PRO A 191 8.57 13.14 -12.97
CA PRO A 191 8.08 13.56 -14.26
C PRO A 191 7.20 14.82 -14.14
N VAL A 192 6.83 15.41 -15.27
CA VAL A 192 5.83 16.47 -15.31
C VAL A 192 4.49 15.98 -14.74
N ILE A 193 3.69 16.89 -14.18
CA ILE A 193 2.47 16.53 -13.45
C ILE A 193 1.46 15.77 -14.32
N GLU A 194 1.40 16.05 -15.60
CA GLU A 194 0.54 15.34 -16.56
C GLU A 194 0.97 13.88 -16.73
N GLU A 195 2.28 13.61 -16.72
CA GLU A 195 2.78 12.25 -16.80
C GLU A 195 2.57 11.49 -15.48
N GLN A 196 2.67 12.16 -14.32
CA GLN A 196 2.32 11.56 -13.04
C GLN A 196 0.86 11.07 -13.03
N LYS A 197 -0.07 11.89 -13.52
CA LYS A 197 -1.49 11.52 -13.64
C LYS A 197 -1.70 10.35 -14.59
N GLU A 198 -1.01 10.35 -15.74
CA GLU A 198 -1.08 9.23 -16.67
C GLU A 198 -0.55 7.93 -16.07
N ILE A 199 0.58 7.99 -15.35
CA ILE A 199 1.12 6.84 -14.61
C ILE A 199 0.09 6.32 -13.61
N LEU A 200 -0.53 7.20 -12.82
CA LEU A 200 -1.55 6.82 -11.84
C LEU A 200 -2.74 6.11 -12.49
N ASN A 201 -3.27 6.66 -13.60
CA ASN A 201 -4.37 6.05 -14.33
C ASN A 201 -3.99 4.65 -14.87
N MET A 202 -2.84 4.54 -15.54
CA MET A 202 -2.38 3.26 -16.09
C MET A 202 -2.12 2.21 -14.99
N VAL A 203 -1.50 2.62 -13.87
CA VAL A 203 -1.22 1.73 -12.73
C VAL A 203 -2.53 1.28 -12.09
N SER A 204 -3.47 2.20 -11.87
CA SER A 204 -4.79 1.89 -11.30
C SER A 204 -5.55 0.88 -12.15
N ASP A 205 -5.61 1.11 -13.47
CA ASP A 205 -6.32 0.22 -14.41
C ASP A 205 -5.73 -1.19 -14.44
N VAL A 206 -4.40 -1.29 -14.44
CA VAL A 206 -3.73 -2.59 -14.49
C VAL A 206 -3.84 -3.32 -13.15
N LEU A 207 -3.63 -2.62 -12.02
CA LEU A 207 -3.74 -3.22 -10.71
C LEU A 207 -5.17 -3.66 -10.38
N GLU A 208 -6.18 -2.93 -10.84
CA GLU A 208 -7.58 -3.34 -10.68
C GLU A 208 -7.88 -4.64 -11.44
N LYS A 209 -7.39 -4.79 -12.68
CA LYS A 209 -7.53 -6.03 -13.44
C LYS A 209 -6.79 -7.21 -12.76
N GLU A 210 -5.61 -6.96 -12.22
CA GLU A 210 -4.85 -7.97 -11.46
C GLU A 210 -5.59 -8.40 -10.17
N ARG A 211 -6.21 -7.45 -9.46
CA ARG A 211 -7.03 -7.72 -8.30
C ARG A 211 -8.24 -8.58 -8.64
N GLN A 212 -8.97 -8.21 -9.70
CA GLN A 212 -10.13 -8.99 -10.17
C GLN A 212 -9.73 -10.41 -10.60
N ALA A 213 -8.60 -10.56 -11.28
CA ALA A 213 -8.08 -11.88 -11.65
C ALA A 213 -7.72 -12.73 -10.43
N LYS A 214 -7.10 -12.12 -9.41
CA LYS A 214 -6.80 -12.78 -8.14
C LYS A 214 -8.06 -13.23 -7.43
N GLU A 215 -9.06 -12.35 -7.27
CA GLU A 215 -10.33 -12.67 -6.60
C GLU A 215 -11.10 -13.79 -7.33
N ALA A 216 -11.14 -13.75 -8.65
CA ALA A 216 -11.73 -14.82 -9.44
C ALA A 216 -11.01 -16.18 -9.25
N ALA A 217 -9.67 -16.14 -9.17
CA ALA A 217 -8.87 -17.34 -8.91
C ALA A 217 -9.11 -17.90 -7.50
N GLU A 218 -9.18 -17.05 -6.48
CA GLU A 218 -9.51 -17.43 -5.10
C GLU A 218 -10.91 -18.07 -5.00
N LEU A 219 -11.89 -17.50 -5.71
CA LEU A 219 -13.23 -18.09 -5.79
C LEU A 219 -13.22 -19.48 -6.41
N VAL A 220 -12.50 -19.68 -7.52
CA VAL A 220 -12.36 -20.98 -8.17
C VAL A 220 -11.73 -22.01 -7.22
N ILE A 221 -10.68 -21.62 -6.49
CA ILE A 221 -10.02 -22.50 -5.50
C ILE A 221 -11.02 -22.90 -4.42
N SER A 222 -11.76 -21.96 -3.87
CA SER A 222 -12.80 -22.21 -2.86
C SER A 222 -13.90 -23.16 -3.37
N GLN A 223 -14.37 -22.97 -4.61
CA GLN A 223 -15.38 -23.83 -5.23
C GLN A 223 -14.86 -25.26 -5.44
N ILE A 224 -13.61 -25.42 -5.88
CA ILE A 224 -12.98 -26.73 -6.03
C ILE A 224 -12.90 -27.46 -4.68
N ASP A 225 -12.57 -26.77 -3.59
CA ASP A 225 -12.51 -27.37 -2.26
C ASP A 225 -13.89 -27.81 -1.76
N VAL A 226 -14.93 -27.03 -2.04
CA VAL A 226 -16.33 -27.44 -1.74
C VAL A 226 -16.72 -28.67 -2.57
N MET A 227 -16.41 -28.68 -3.87
CA MET A 227 -16.69 -29.83 -4.75
C MET A 227 -15.97 -31.10 -4.28
N LYS A 228 -14.67 -31.00 -3.93
CA LYS A 228 -13.91 -32.14 -3.38
C LYS A 228 -14.55 -32.71 -2.13
N LYS A 229 -14.95 -31.84 -1.17
CA LYS A 229 -15.64 -32.29 0.04
C LYS A 229 -16.99 -32.97 -0.27
N ALA A 230 -17.78 -32.41 -1.20
CA ALA A 230 -19.05 -33.01 -1.61
C ALA A 230 -18.87 -34.37 -2.29
N VAL A 231 -17.88 -34.51 -3.18
CA VAL A 231 -17.56 -35.78 -3.84
C VAL A 231 -17.12 -36.85 -2.82
N LEU A 232 -16.22 -36.48 -1.91
CA LEU A 232 -15.78 -37.39 -0.83
C LEU A 232 -16.95 -37.80 0.07
N ALA A 233 -17.81 -36.88 0.47
CA ALA A 233 -19.00 -37.23 1.27
C ALA A 233 -19.95 -38.17 0.56
N ARG A 234 -20.15 -38.02 -0.77
CA ARG A 234 -20.93 -38.95 -1.59
C ARG A 234 -20.25 -40.31 -1.72
N ALA A 235 -18.93 -40.30 -1.88
CA ALA A 235 -18.18 -41.58 -1.96
C ALA A 235 -18.33 -42.37 -0.66
N PHE A 236 -18.18 -41.73 0.52
CA PHE A 236 -18.34 -42.39 1.80
C PHE A 236 -19.75 -42.87 2.10
N ARG A 237 -20.79 -42.28 1.47
CA ARG A 237 -22.17 -42.78 1.53
C ARG A 237 -22.50 -43.88 0.51
N GLY A 238 -21.55 -44.26 -0.32
CA GLY A 238 -21.78 -45.24 -1.40
C GLY A 238 -22.61 -44.70 -2.56
N GLU A 239 -22.71 -43.38 -2.70
CA GLU A 239 -23.51 -42.70 -3.73
C GLU A 239 -22.70 -42.47 -5.05
N LEU A 240 -21.42 -42.80 -5.05
CA LEU A 240 -20.57 -42.78 -6.24
C LEU A 240 -20.31 -44.22 -6.70
N GLY A 241 -20.66 -44.48 -7.95
CA GLY A 241 -20.49 -45.77 -8.57
C GLY A 241 -21.81 -46.41 -8.96
N THR A 242 -21.73 -47.47 -9.74
CA THR A 242 -22.90 -48.23 -10.22
C THR A 242 -23.41 -49.22 -9.19
N ASN A 243 -22.78 -49.37 -8.02
CA ASN A 243 -22.95 -50.47 -7.05
C ASN A 243 -22.71 -51.84 -7.68
N ASP A 244 -21.95 -51.91 -8.76
CA ASP A 244 -21.53 -53.17 -9.37
C ASP A 244 -20.47 -53.86 -8.47
N PRO A 245 -20.71 -55.08 -7.97
CA PRO A 245 -19.74 -55.82 -7.13
C PRO A 245 -18.41 -56.06 -7.82
N LYS A 246 -18.31 -55.88 -9.13
CA LYS A 246 -17.08 -56.02 -9.91
C LYS A 246 -16.25 -54.75 -9.98
N GLU A 247 -16.80 -53.60 -9.63
CA GLU A 247 -16.08 -52.31 -9.55
C GLU A 247 -15.13 -52.30 -8.35
N LYS A 248 -13.84 -52.15 -8.61
CA LYS A 248 -12.84 -52.04 -7.55
C LYS A 248 -12.85 -50.58 -7.02
N ALA A 249 -13.11 -50.42 -5.73
CA ALA A 249 -13.10 -49.12 -5.04
C ALA A 249 -11.81 -48.30 -5.31
N VAL A 250 -10.70 -48.93 -5.58
CA VAL A 250 -9.40 -48.34 -5.92
C VAL A 250 -9.41 -47.64 -7.28
N GLU A 251 -10.23 -48.05 -8.24
CA GLU A 251 -10.33 -47.39 -9.55
C GLU A 251 -11.18 -46.13 -9.48
N LEU A 252 -12.23 -46.12 -8.64
CA LEU A 252 -13.03 -44.94 -8.38
C LEU A 252 -12.23 -43.85 -7.66
N LEU A 253 -11.35 -44.20 -6.72
CA LEU A 253 -10.46 -43.26 -6.03
C LEU A 253 -9.43 -42.60 -6.95
N LYS A 254 -8.96 -43.29 -8.00
CA LYS A 254 -8.04 -42.72 -9.00
C LYS A 254 -8.66 -41.67 -9.90
N ILE A 255 -9.99 -41.63 -10.03
CA ILE A 255 -10.73 -40.63 -10.82
C ILE A 255 -10.95 -39.36 -10.02
N VAL A 256 -10.89 -39.45 -8.68
CA VAL A 256 -11.21 -38.32 -7.73
C VAL A 256 -9.94 -37.63 -7.19
N LEU A 257 -8.79 -38.28 -7.28
CA LEU A 257 -7.46 -37.76 -6.91
C LEU A 257 -6.71 -37.23 -8.14
#